data_e8a1c2a2d8401b857f5dacaa87864abe
#
_entry.id   e8a1c2a2d8401b857f5dacaa87864abe
#
_cell.length_a   1.000
_cell.length_b   1.000
_cell.length_c   1.000
_cell.angle_alpha   90.00
_cell.angle_beta   90.00
_cell.angle_gamma   90.00
#
_symmetry.space_group_name_H-M   'P 1'
#
loop_
_entity.id
_entity.type
_entity.pdbx_description
1 polymer ?
#
loop_
_entity_poly.entity_id
_entity_poly.type
_entity_poly.pdbx_seq_one_letter_code
_entity_poly.pdbx_strand_id
1 'polypeptide(L)'
;MDTEPEEFAPVVILDEPYWVYNFTRGPPADWDCPFTYQIGRYDEVRPGMYTTPLFGGERDLHVGIDLGGPAGTPVHSFAEGTIHSFGINSEDGSYGPTIVVEYDLSWPPAPLNANPKRKVWALYCHLSTESLDGLAPGQRVQSGGRIATMGKKHENGGWEPHVHFQLSLVEPVVPDLPGVVARADREQALIDYPDPRLVLGALY
;
A
#
# COMPACT_ATOMS: atom_id res chain seq x y z
N MET A 1 -17.64 -29.45 3.75
CA MET A 1 -16.55 -29.10 2.82
C MET A 1 -15.64 -28.20 3.61
N ASP A 2 -14.47 -28.72 4.00
CA ASP A 2 -13.45 -27.93 4.65
C ASP A 2 -12.92 -26.94 3.60
N THR A 3 -13.38 -25.71 3.68
CA THR A 3 -12.80 -24.63 2.88
C THR A 3 -11.47 -24.26 3.51
N GLU A 4 -10.38 -24.49 2.79
CA GLU A 4 -9.06 -24.03 3.23
C GLU A 4 -9.09 -22.50 3.45
N PRO A 5 -8.27 -21.98 4.38
CA PRO A 5 -8.16 -20.55 4.58
C PRO A 5 -7.78 -19.85 3.27
N GLU A 6 -8.30 -18.66 3.04
CA GLU A 6 -7.95 -17.85 1.88
C GLU A 6 -6.46 -17.48 1.99
N GLU A 7 -5.62 -18.08 1.15
CA GLU A 7 -4.18 -17.86 1.14
C GLU A 7 -3.88 -16.68 0.21
N PHE A 8 -3.34 -15.59 0.76
CA PHE A 8 -2.93 -14.43 0.00
C PHE A 8 -1.48 -14.53 -0.45
N ALA A 9 -1.22 -14.14 -1.69
CA ALA A 9 0.14 -14.05 -2.20
C ALA A 9 0.85 -12.79 -1.66
N PRO A 10 2.19 -12.82 -1.48
CA PRO A 10 2.92 -11.65 -1.02
C PRO A 10 2.87 -10.51 -2.05
N VAL A 11 2.63 -9.29 -1.58
CA VAL A 11 2.70 -8.06 -2.40
C VAL A 11 4.14 -7.77 -2.82
N VAL A 12 5.07 -7.95 -1.92
CA VAL A 12 6.52 -7.91 -2.16
C VAL A 12 7.11 -9.17 -1.56
N ILE A 13 7.97 -9.85 -2.32
CA ILE A 13 8.67 -11.04 -1.84
C ILE A 13 9.83 -10.57 -0.98
N LEU A 14 9.73 -10.78 0.33
CA LEU A 14 10.76 -10.44 1.31
C LEU A 14 11.58 -11.71 1.58
N ASP A 15 12.54 -11.99 0.71
CA ASP A 15 13.38 -13.21 0.75
C ASP A 15 14.62 -13.09 1.64
N GLU A 16 14.81 -11.91 2.25
CA GLU A 16 15.88 -11.61 3.19
C GLU A 16 15.29 -10.98 4.47
N PRO A 17 16.02 -10.95 5.60
CA PRO A 17 15.63 -10.20 6.78
C PRO A 17 15.40 -8.72 6.45
N TYR A 18 14.39 -8.13 7.06
CA TYR A 18 14.02 -6.73 6.84
C TYR A 18 14.03 -5.93 8.14
N TRP A 19 14.12 -4.61 7.99
CA TRP A 19 14.03 -3.66 9.10
C TRP A 19 12.61 -3.13 9.23
N VAL A 20 12.10 -3.01 10.45
CA VAL A 20 10.82 -2.33 10.73
C VAL A 20 11.12 -0.96 11.34
N TYR A 21 10.79 0.09 10.60
CA TYR A 21 10.95 1.45 11.09
C TYR A 21 9.96 1.78 12.20
N ASN A 22 10.37 2.71 13.06
CA ASN A 22 9.53 3.38 14.03
C ASN A 22 9.66 4.89 13.81
N PHE A 23 8.69 5.47 13.13
CA PHE A 23 8.67 6.89 12.79
C PHE A 23 7.94 7.77 13.82
N THR A 24 7.56 7.24 14.98
CA THR A 24 6.85 8.00 16.02
C THR A 24 7.67 9.17 16.59
N ARG A 25 8.97 9.21 16.31
CA ARG A 25 9.88 10.31 16.66
C ARG A 25 10.28 11.19 15.47
N GLY A 26 9.62 11.02 14.33
CA GLY A 26 9.94 11.66 13.07
C GLY A 26 10.81 10.80 12.15
N PRO A 27 11.15 11.32 10.96
CA PRO A 27 12.02 10.63 10.01
C PRO A 27 13.42 10.41 10.61
N PRO A 28 14.14 9.35 10.18
CA PRO A 28 15.54 9.16 10.59
C PRO A 28 16.41 10.30 10.08
N ALA A 29 17.53 10.55 10.76
CA ALA A 29 18.50 11.57 10.37
C ALA A 29 19.14 11.28 9.00
N ASP A 30 19.28 10.02 8.70
CA ASP A 30 19.65 9.48 7.40
C ASP A 30 18.81 8.24 7.10
N TRP A 31 18.75 7.84 5.84
CA TRP A 31 18.01 6.67 5.37
C TRP A 31 18.94 5.47 5.12
N ASP A 32 20.17 5.52 5.64
CA ASP A 32 21.11 4.42 5.53
C ASP A 32 20.64 3.25 6.41
N CYS A 33 20.18 2.20 5.75
CA CYS A 33 19.68 1.00 6.39
C CYS A 33 20.44 -0.21 5.83
N PRO A 34 21.04 -1.06 6.68
CA PRO A 34 21.80 -2.21 6.21
C PRO A 34 20.96 -3.36 5.68
N PHE A 35 19.63 -3.25 5.75
CA PHE A 35 18.69 -4.26 5.27
C PHE A 35 18.18 -3.89 3.87
N THR A 36 18.11 -4.89 2.99
CA THR A 36 17.58 -4.74 1.63
C THR A 36 16.12 -4.29 1.64
N TYR A 37 15.33 -4.81 2.60
CA TYR A 37 13.91 -4.49 2.73
C TYR A 37 13.60 -3.76 4.03
N GLN A 38 12.60 -2.90 3.99
CA GLN A 38 12.15 -2.11 5.13
C GLN A 38 10.63 -2.06 5.19
N ILE A 39 10.09 -1.95 6.40
CA ILE A 39 8.65 -1.86 6.64
C ILE A 39 8.34 -0.56 7.38
N GLY A 40 7.45 0.25 6.81
CA GLY A 40 6.78 1.37 7.48
C GLY A 40 5.42 0.91 8.01
N ARG A 41 5.10 1.28 9.25
CA ARG A 41 3.96 0.72 9.99
C ARG A 41 2.64 1.36 9.62
N TYR A 42 1.59 0.58 9.74
CA TYR A 42 0.19 1.01 9.76
C TYR A 42 -0.17 1.65 11.12
N ASP A 43 -1.16 2.57 11.09
CA ASP A 43 -1.67 3.27 12.27
C ASP A 43 -0.54 3.93 13.08
N GLU A 44 0.38 4.56 12.37
CA GLU A 44 1.57 5.17 12.95
C GLU A 44 1.58 6.68 12.75
N VAL A 45 1.62 7.41 13.86
CA VAL A 45 1.83 8.87 13.83
C VAL A 45 3.29 9.16 13.47
N ARG A 46 3.53 9.97 12.43
CA ARG A 46 4.85 10.28 11.86
C ARG A 46 5.12 11.78 11.87
N PRO A 47 5.44 12.38 13.02
CA PRO A 47 5.61 13.82 13.13
C PRO A 47 6.79 14.29 12.27
N GLY A 48 6.58 15.39 11.51
CA GLY A 48 7.62 16.01 10.68
C GLY A 48 8.01 15.25 9.41
N MET A 49 7.33 14.15 9.06
CA MET A 49 7.59 13.42 7.83
C MET A 49 6.87 14.02 6.62
N TYR A 50 5.66 14.50 6.79
CA TYR A 50 4.77 14.99 5.73
C TYR A 50 4.73 16.52 5.76
N THR A 51 5.74 17.16 5.15
CA THR A 51 5.98 18.61 5.29
C THR A 51 5.57 19.43 4.08
N THR A 52 5.19 18.81 2.96
CA THR A 52 4.74 19.54 1.79
C THR A 52 3.34 20.14 1.99
N PRO A 53 2.96 21.18 1.24
CA PRO A 53 1.63 21.80 1.31
C PRO A 53 0.48 20.80 1.11
N LEU A 54 0.72 19.72 0.39
CA LEU A 54 -0.23 18.62 0.15
C LEU A 54 -0.87 18.10 1.45
N PHE A 55 -0.10 18.05 2.55
CA PHE A 55 -0.57 17.47 3.82
C PHE A 55 -1.22 18.49 4.75
N GLY A 56 -1.24 19.79 4.38
CA GLY A 56 -1.91 20.85 5.16
C GLY A 56 -1.37 21.08 6.57
N GLY A 57 -0.24 20.47 6.95
CA GLY A 57 0.39 20.56 8.26
C GLY A 57 -0.32 19.80 9.40
N GLU A 58 -1.43 19.12 9.12
CA GLU A 58 -2.24 18.41 10.13
C GLU A 58 -2.27 16.89 9.93
N ARG A 59 -1.97 16.41 8.72
CA ARG A 59 -2.00 14.98 8.40
C ARG A 59 -0.66 14.35 8.67
N ASP A 60 -0.58 13.49 9.67
CA ASP A 60 0.64 12.77 10.05
C ASP A 60 0.38 11.34 10.57
N LEU A 61 -0.86 10.86 10.49
CA LEU A 61 -1.22 9.49 10.82
C LEU A 61 -1.26 8.63 9.54
N HIS A 62 -0.31 7.72 9.40
CA HIS A 62 -0.19 6.82 8.27
C HIS A 62 -1.17 5.64 8.37
N VAL A 63 -1.96 5.40 7.31
CA VAL A 63 -3.03 4.38 7.27
C VAL A 63 -2.84 3.33 6.18
N GLY A 64 -1.60 3.11 5.76
CA GLY A 64 -1.15 2.00 4.92
C GLY A 64 0.04 1.28 5.55
N ILE A 65 0.66 0.38 4.81
CA ILE A 65 1.96 -0.21 5.12
C ILE A 65 2.90 0.11 3.97
N ASP A 66 4.10 0.59 4.29
CA ASP A 66 5.15 0.79 3.30
C ASP A 66 6.04 -0.45 3.26
N LEU A 67 6.18 -1.03 2.08
CA LEU A 67 7.07 -2.15 1.81
C LEU A 67 8.25 -1.61 1.00
N GLY A 68 9.37 -1.33 1.67
CA GLY A 68 10.57 -0.74 1.09
C GLY A 68 11.51 -1.76 0.49
N GLY A 69 12.21 -1.39 -0.57
CA GLY A 69 13.20 -2.21 -1.24
C GLY A 69 13.87 -1.44 -2.39
N PRO A 70 14.83 -2.03 -3.11
CA PRO A 70 15.45 -1.38 -4.25
C PRO A 70 14.43 -0.97 -5.33
N ALA A 71 14.68 0.15 -6.02
CA ALA A 71 13.89 0.51 -7.19
C ALA A 71 13.89 -0.62 -8.22
N GLY A 72 12.74 -0.91 -8.81
CA GLY A 72 12.54 -2.04 -9.72
C GLY A 72 12.13 -3.35 -9.03
N THR A 73 12.08 -3.39 -7.69
CA THR A 73 11.53 -4.56 -6.97
C THR A 73 10.12 -4.86 -7.47
N PRO A 74 9.81 -6.11 -7.83
CA PRO A 74 8.48 -6.49 -8.30
C PRO A 74 7.40 -6.30 -7.23
N VAL A 75 6.24 -5.82 -7.67
CA VAL A 75 5.02 -5.66 -6.86
C VAL A 75 3.94 -6.56 -7.44
N HIS A 76 3.30 -7.35 -6.59
CA HIS A 76 2.36 -8.39 -7.01
C HIS A 76 0.96 -8.13 -6.44
N SER A 77 -0.05 -8.65 -7.13
CA SER A 77 -1.41 -8.71 -6.60
C SER A 77 -1.50 -9.81 -5.54
N PHE A 78 -2.05 -9.49 -4.36
CA PHE A 78 -2.14 -10.46 -3.28
C PHE A 78 -3.23 -11.52 -3.49
N ALA A 79 -4.19 -11.25 -4.37
CA ALA A 79 -5.29 -12.14 -4.74
C ALA A 79 -5.67 -11.96 -6.20
N GLU A 80 -6.59 -12.77 -6.71
CA GLU A 80 -7.21 -12.52 -7.99
C GLU A 80 -8.12 -11.29 -7.90
N GLY A 81 -7.96 -10.36 -8.85
CA GLY A 81 -8.69 -9.09 -8.84
C GLY A 81 -8.84 -8.46 -10.21
N THR A 82 -9.21 -7.21 -10.23
CA THR A 82 -9.43 -6.42 -11.44
C THR A 82 -8.86 -5.01 -11.28
N ILE A 83 -8.11 -4.52 -12.25
CA ILE A 83 -7.65 -3.13 -12.27
C ILE A 83 -8.87 -2.22 -12.23
N HIS A 84 -9.04 -1.50 -11.13
CA HIS A 84 -10.12 -0.54 -10.96
C HIS A 84 -9.78 0.78 -11.66
N SER A 85 -8.64 1.34 -11.31
CA SER A 85 -8.14 2.60 -11.87
C SER A 85 -6.62 2.68 -11.71
N PHE A 86 -5.99 3.57 -12.46
CA PHE A 86 -4.57 3.87 -12.34
C PHE A 86 -4.29 5.28 -12.85
N GLY A 87 -3.18 5.86 -12.43
CA GLY A 87 -2.78 7.21 -12.84
C GLY A 87 -1.50 7.68 -12.16
N ILE A 88 -1.17 8.94 -12.36
CA ILE A 88 0.01 9.58 -11.76
C ILE A 88 -0.46 10.72 -10.86
N ASN A 89 -0.19 10.61 -9.57
CA ASN A 89 -0.37 11.65 -8.57
C ASN A 89 0.93 12.46 -8.49
N SER A 90 1.03 13.53 -9.28
CA SER A 90 2.30 14.20 -9.60
C SER A 90 2.72 15.31 -8.64
N GLU A 91 1.92 15.61 -7.61
CA GLU A 91 2.27 16.64 -6.62
C GLU A 91 3.49 16.22 -5.81
N ASP A 92 4.32 17.17 -5.41
CA ASP A 92 5.50 16.90 -4.59
C ASP A 92 5.12 16.29 -3.24
N GLY A 93 5.72 15.15 -2.92
CA GLY A 93 5.39 14.34 -1.76
C GLY A 93 4.14 13.46 -1.93
N SER A 94 3.49 13.47 -3.11
CA SER A 94 2.37 12.58 -3.41
C SER A 94 2.85 11.17 -3.83
N TYR A 95 1.96 10.37 -4.38
CA TYR A 95 2.16 8.95 -4.66
C TYR A 95 2.92 8.62 -5.95
N GLY A 96 3.06 9.59 -6.88
CA GLY A 96 3.55 9.24 -8.21
C GLY A 96 2.63 8.24 -8.92
N PRO A 97 3.20 7.31 -9.71
CA PRO A 97 2.44 6.26 -10.37
C PRO A 97 1.74 5.34 -9.37
N THR A 98 0.44 5.12 -9.61
CA THR A 98 -0.49 4.48 -8.68
C THR A 98 -1.41 3.54 -9.43
N ILE A 99 -1.67 2.36 -8.87
CA ILE A 99 -2.65 1.40 -9.34
C ILE A 99 -3.62 1.08 -8.21
N VAL A 100 -4.92 1.06 -8.51
CA VAL A 100 -5.96 0.54 -7.62
C VAL A 100 -6.49 -0.76 -8.22
N VAL A 101 -6.53 -1.80 -7.40
CA VAL A 101 -7.11 -3.10 -7.77
C VAL A 101 -8.34 -3.35 -6.92
N GLU A 102 -9.43 -3.76 -7.55
CA GLU A 102 -10.66 -4.21 -6.90
C GLU A 102 -10.62 -5.72 -6.70
N TYR A 103 -10.99 -6.16 -5.51
CA TYR A 103 -11.07 -7.56 -5.10
C TYR A 103 -12.47 -7.90 -4.59
N ASP A 104 -12.87 -9.15 -4.75
CA ASP A 104 -14.09 -9.71 -4.17
C ASP A 104 -13.72 -10.77 -3.12
N LEU A 105 -13.58 -10.33 -1.86
CA LEU A 105 -13.01 -11.11 -0.76
C LEU A 105 -14.04 -11.42 0.31
N SER A 106 -13.88 -12.56 0.98
CA SER A 106 -14.53 -12.80 2.28
C SER A 106 -13.98 -11.80 3.30
N TRP A 107 -14.84 -10.99 3.90
CA TRP A 107 -14.35 -9.88 4.73
C TRP A 107 -15.02 -9.80 6.11
N PRO A 108 -14.25 -9.57 7.19
CA PRO A 108 -12.77 -9.61 7.20
C PRO A 108 -12.26 -11.01 6.82
N PRO A 109 -11.02 -11.14 6.31
CA PRO A 109 -10.46 -12.45 6.01
C PRO A 109 -10.50 -13.34 7.25
N ALA A 110 -11.03 -14.53 7.10
CA ALA A 110 -11.16 -15.47 8.21
C ALA A 110 -10.62 -16.84 7.80
N PRO A 111 -10.11 -17.65 8.76
CA PRO A 111 -9.48 -18.94 8.47
C PRO A 111 -10.36 -19.93 7.70
N LEU A 112 -11.67 -19.70 7.60
CA LEU A 112 -12.63 -20.64 7.05
C LEU A 112 -13.57 -20.03 5.99
N ASN A 113 -13.24 -18.90 5.37
CA ASN A 113 -14.12 -18.21 4.43
C ASN A 113 -15.58 -18.06 4.94
N ALA A 114 -15.72 -17.87 6.25
CA ALA A 114 -17.02 -17.89 6.93
C ALA A 114 -17.78 -16.55 6.77
N ASN A 115 -17.08 -15.50 6.31
CA ASN A 115 -17.65 -14.17 6.18
C ASN A 115 -18.21 -13.93 4.77
N PRO A 116 -19.23 -13.08 4.64
CA PRO A 116 -19.77 -12.74 3.34
C PRO A 116 -18.71 -12.05 2.48
N LYS A 117 -18.75 -12.31 1.18
CA LYS A 117 -17.93 -11.60 0.21
C LYS A 117 -18.35 -10.13 0.10
N ARG A 118 -17.38 -9.28 -0.03
CA ARG A 118 -17.55 -7.86 -0.35
C ARG A 118 -16.43 -7.34 -1.22
N LYS A 119 -16.66 -6.21 -1.86
CA LYS A 119 -15.62 -5.49 -2.57
C LYS A 119 -14.65 -4.84 -1.59
N VAL A 120 -13.36 -5.02 -1.88
CA VAL A 120 -12.23 -4.40 -1.19
C VAL A 120 -11.32 -3.83 -2.26
N TRP A 121 -10.88 -2.62 -2.10
CA TRP A 121 -9.91 -1.99 -3.00
C TRP A 121 -8.55 -1.97 -2.34
N ALA A 122 -7.50 -2.20 -3.12
CA ALA A 122 -6.14 -1.99 -2.66
C ALA A 122 -5.43 -0.97 -3.55
N LEU A 123 -4.78 -0.03 -2.89
CA LEU A 123 -3.95 1.00 -3.48
C LEU A 123 -2.49 0.56 -3.43
N TYR A 124 -1.82 0.64 -4.57
CA TYR A 124 -0.39 0.39 -4.75
C TYR A 124 0.23 1.67 -5.31
N CYS A 125 1.08 2.32 -4.54
CA CYS A 125 1.66 3.61 -4.90
C CYS A 125 3.18 3.59 -4.98
N HIS A 126 3.76 4.71 -5.39
CA HIS A 126 5.21 4.90 -5.55
C HIS A 126 5.82 3.93 -6.56
N LEU A 127 5.04 3.57 -7.56
CA LEU A 127 5.41 2.63 -8.61
C LEU A 127 6.32 3.28 -9.65
N SER A 128 6.93 2.47 -10.52
CA SER A 128 7.60 2.97 -11.71
C SER A 128 6.58 3.47 -12.73
N THR A 129 6.92 4.49 -13.49
CA THR A 129 6.06 5.02 -14.56
C THR A 129 5.73 3.94 -15.60
N GLU A 130 6.70 3.10 -15.94
CA GLU A 130 6.53 1.98 -16.88
C GLU A 130 5.48 0.95 -16.42
N SER A 131 5.20 0.88 -15.11
CA SER A 131 4.17 -0.01 -14.57
C SER A 131 2.76 0.31 -15.05
N LEU A 132 2.53 1.53 -15.54
CA LEU A 132 1.22 1.94 -16.04
C LEU A 132 1.02 1.64 -17.54
N ASP A 133 2.09 1.25 -18.25
CA ASP A 133 2.05 1.02 -19.70
C ASP A 133 1.18 -0.19 -20.04
N GLY A 134 0.23 0.01 -20.94
CA GLY A 134 -0.64 -1.05 -21.43
C GLY A 134 -1.71 -1.51 -20.43
N LEU A 135 -1.85 -0.86 -19.25
CA LEU A 135 -2.96 -1.13 -18.34
C LEU A 135 -4.29 -0.64 -18.90
N ALA A 136 -5.35 -1.33 -18.52
CA ALA A 136 -6.73 -0.91 -18.80
C ALA A 136 -7.62 -1.17 -17.58
N PRO A 137 -8.55 -0.26 -17.23
CA PRO A 137 -9.59 -0.56 -16.26
C PRO A 137 -10.39 -1.80 -16.69
N GLY A 138 -10.73 -2.67 -15.74
CA GLY A 138 -11.37 -3.95 -16.00
C GLY A 138 -10.40 -5.10 -16.36
N GLN A 139 -9.12 -4.84 -16.52
CA GLN A 139 -8.12 -5.89 -16.75
C GLN A 139 -7.99 -6.79 -15.52
N ARG A 140 -8.06 -8.11 -15.74
CA ARG A 140 -7.88 -9.11 -14.67
C ARG A 140 -6.43 -9.24 -14.25
N VAL A 141 -6.20 -9.37 -12.95
CA VAL A 141 -4.92 -9.70 -12.35
C VAL A 141 -5.02 -11.03 -11.61
N GLN A 142 -3.96 -11.82 -11.63
CA GLN A 142 -3.90 -13.11 -10.96
C GLN A 142 -3.31 -12.96 -9.56
N SER A 143 -3.69 -13.83 -8.63
CA SER A 143 -3.02 -13.96 -7.34
C SER A 143 -1.53 -14.26 -7.55
N GLY A 144 -0.65 -13.48 -6.90
CA GLY A 144 0.80 -13.57 -7.08
C GLY A 144 1.32 -13.07 -8.44
N GLY A 145 0.44 -12.63 -9.34
CA GLY A 145 0.84 -12.02 -10.61
C GLY A 145 1.52 -10.67 -10.40
N ARG A 146 2.65 -10.43 -11.07
CA ARG A 146 3.31 -9.12 -11.04
C ARG A 146 2.43 -8.08 -11.73
N ILE A 147 2.13 -7.00 -11.03
CA ILE A 147 1.32 -5.87 -11.53
C ILE A 147 2.14 -4.60 -11.75
N ALA A 148 3.30 -4.47 -11.07
CA ALA A 148 4.11 -3.28 -11.11
C ALA A 148 5.55 -3.57 -10.68
N THR A 149 6.36 -2.50 -10.62
CA THR A 149 7.64 -2.44 -9.92
C THR A 149 7.72 -1.16 -9.09
N MET A 150 8.55 -1.15 -8.04
CA MET A 150 8.83 0.04 -7.24
C MET A 150 9.52 1.10 -8.08
N GLY A 151 9.04 2.34 -8.01
CA GLY A 151 9.59 3.48 -8.73
C GLY A 151 10.89 4.01 -8.13
N LYS A 152 11.65 4.69 -8.97
CA LYS A 152 12.81 5.48 -8.52
C LYS A 152 12.31 6.79 -7.90
N LYS A 153 13.13 7.37 -7.05
CA LYS A 153 12.82 8.61 -6.31
C LYS A 153 12.32 9.77 -7.18
N HIS A 154 12.83 9.91 -8.40
CA HIS A 154 12.45 11.01 -9.29
C HIS A 154 11.07 10.84 -9.96
N GLU A 155 10.47 9.67 -9.86
CA GLU A 155 9.17 9.36 -10.48
C GLU A 155 8.08 8.99 -9.47
N ASN A 156 8.46 8.65 -8.22
CA ASN A 156 7.58 8.08 -7.21
C ASN A 156 7.07 9.10 -6.17
N GLY A 157 7.10 10.39 -6.47
CA GLY A 157 6.72 11.45 -5.53
C GLY A 157 7.88 11.96 -4.67
N GLY A 158 9.12 11.54 -4.93
CA GLY A 158 10.32 12.02 -4.24
C GLY A 158 10.74 11.18 -3.02
N TRP A 159 10.11 10.05 -2.80
CA TRP A 159 10.37 9.17 -1.66
C TRP A 159 11.47 8.15 -1.94
N GLU A 160 12.08 7.62 -0.88
CA GLU A 160 12.93 6.43 -1.01
C GLU A 160 12.09 5.28 -1.58
N PRO A 161 12.67 4.40 -2.44
CA PRO A 161 11.89 3.38 -3.14
C PRO A 161 11.14 2.44 -2.20
N HIS A 162 9.82 2.39 -2.34
CA HIS A 162 8.91 1.50 -1.62
C HIS A 162 7.58 1.41 -2.37
N VAL A 163 6.74 0.48 -2.00
CA VAL A 163 5.31 0.50 -2.32
C VAL A 163 4.53 0.86 -1.05
N HIS A 164 3.78 1.95 -1.10
CA HIS A 164 2.73 2.19 -0.13
C HIS A 164 1.55 1.31 -0.50
N PHE A 165 1.21 0.37 0.37
CA PHE A 165 0.12 -0.56 0.21
C PHE A 165 -0.98 -0.28 1.22
N GLN A 166 -2.20 -0.02 0.72
CA GLN A 166 -3.34 0.35 1.56
C GLN A 166 -4.59 -0.39 1.11
N LEU A 167 -5.36 -0.91 2.06
CA LEU A 167 -6.70 -1.45 1.81
C LEU A 167 -7.75 -0.35 1.99
N SER A 168 -8.85 -0.48 1.26
CA SER A 168 -10.01 0.39 1.40
C SER A 168 -11.30 -0.41 1.34
N LEU A 169 -12.25 -0.08 2.20
CA LEU A 169 -13.63 -0.55 2.17
C LEU A 169 -14.57 0.47 1.52
N VAL A 170 -14.01 1.60 1.10
CA VAL A 170 -14.68 2.67 0.35
C VAL A 170 -14.12 2.68 -1.07
N GLU A 171 -15.01 2.68 -2.06
CA GLU A 171 -14.63 2.71 -3.47
C GLU A 171 -13.91 4.02 -3.82
N PRO A 172 -12.68 3.98 -4.35
CA PRO A 172 -11.99 5.17 -4.82
C PRO A 172 -12.66 5.77 -6.05
N VAL A 173 -12.85 7.09 -6.08
CA VAL A 173 -13.40 7.81 -7.24
C VAL A 173 -12.32 8.06 -8.31
N VAL A 174 -11.09 8.19 -7.87
CA VAL A 174 -9.88 8.41 -8.67
C VAL A 174 -8.78 7.47 -8.15
N PRO A 175 -7.67 7.26 -8.86
CA PRO A 175 -6.57 6.41 -8.38
C PRO A 175 -5.79 7.07 -7.24
N ASP A 176 -6.50 7.40 -6.17
CA ASP A 176 -5.99 8.09 -4.99
C ASP A 176 -6.83 7.72 -3.75
N LEU A 177 -6.18 7.62 -2.60
CA LEU A 177 -6.76 7.46 -1.28
C LEU A 177 -5.93 8.27 -0.27
N PRO A 178 -6.50 8.76 0.83
CA PRO A 178 -5.72 9.42 1.86
C PRO A 178 -4.82 8.41 2.60
N GLY A 179 -3.56 8.29 2.22
CA GLY A 179 -2.57 7.44 2.90
C GLY A 179 -2.12 7.98 4.24
N VAL A 180 -2.35 9.27 4.45
CA VAL A 180 -2.07 9.98 5.69
C VAL A 180 -3.27 10.85 6.03
N VAL A 181 -3.79 10.68 7.25
CA VAL A 181 -4.96 11.42 7.75
C VAL A 181 -4.60 12.27 8.97
N ALA A 182 -5.47 13.19 9.34
CA ALA A 182 -5.35 13.90 10.61
C ALA A 182 -5.64 12.93 11.78
N ARG A 183 -4.96 13.12 12.90
CA ARG A 183 -5.16 12.27 14.09
C ARG A 183 -6.61 12.29 14.60
N ALA A 184 -7.31 13.41 14.40
CA ALA A 184 -8.73 13.54 14.76
C ALA A 184 -9.63 12.58 13.97
N ASP A 185 -9.22 12.20 12.75
CA ASP A 185 -10.00 11.34 11.85
C ASP A 185 -9.65 9.86 12.03
N ARG A 186 -8.74 9.52 12.95
CA ARG A 186 -8.19 8.17 13.12
C ARG A 186 -9.27 7.08 13.22
N GLU A 187 -10.28 7.29 14.05
CA GLU A 187 -11.31 6.27 14.29
C GLU A 187 -12.03 5.87 13.00
N GLN A 188 -12.48 6.86 12.23
CA GLN A 188 -13.14 6.62 10.95
C GLN A 188 -12.17 6.07 9.90
N ALA A 189 -10.95 6.60 9.86
CA ALA A 189 -9.93 6.15 8.90
C ALA A 189 -9.56 4.66 9.07
N LEU A 190 -9.48 4.17 10.31
CA LEU A 190 -9.19 2.75 10.55
C LEU A 190 -10.38 1.81 10.22
N ILE A 191 -11.59 2.35 10.13
CA ILE A 191 -12.77 1.63 9.63
C ILE A 191 -12.74 1.58 8.10
N ASP A 192 -12.49 2.71 7.45
CA ASP A 192 -12.51 2.84 6.00
C ASP A 192 -11.28 2.20 5.34
N TYR A 193 -10.13 2.29 6.00
CA TYR A 193 -8.82 1.80 5.56
C TYR A 193 -8.26 0.78 6.58
N PRO A 194 -8.73 -0.46 6.55
CA PRO A 194 -8.36 -1.47 7.53
C PRO A 194 -6.90 -1.88 7.42
N ASP A 195 -6.39 -2.48 8.49
CA ASP A 195 -5.00 -2.93 8.61
C ASP A 195 -4.58 -3.86 7.46
N PRO A 196 -3.59 -3.47 6.64
CA PRO A 196 -3.13 -4.30 5.54
C PRO A 196 -2.56 -5.67 5.95
N ARG A 197 -2.18 -5.86 7.22
CA ARG A 197 -1.73 -7.16 7.74
C ARG A 197 -2.81 -8.23 7.69
N LEU A 198 -4.07 -7.86 7.50
CA LEU A 198 -5.16 -8.81 7.23
C LEU A 198 -4.89 -9.65 5.97
N VAL A 199 -4.14 -9.12 5.01
CA VAL A 199 -3.77 -9.81 3.77
C VAL A 199 -2.26 -10.02 3.62
N LEU A 200 -1.43 -9.17 4.24
CA LEU A 200 0.03 -9.28 4.19
C LEU A 200 0.59 -10.28 5.22
N GLY A 201 -0.22 -10.67 6.22
CA GLY A 201 0.25 -11.46 7.35
C GLY A 201 1.03 -10.62 8.38
N ALA A 202 1.62 -11.29 9.35
CA ALA A 202 2.36 -10.66 10.44
C ALA A 202 3.73 -10.16 9.94
N LEU A 203 3.91 -8.84 9.89
CA LEU A 203 5.17 -8.18 9.49
C LEU A 203 5.94 -7.62 10.70
N TYR A 204 5.28 -7.35 11.79
CA TYR A 204 5.83 -6.82 13.03
C TYR A 204 4.89 -7.03 14.21
#